data_f669309bb1e18b403a5b792ba43caa5b
#
_entry.id   f669309bb1e18b403a5b792ba43caa5b
#
_cell.length_a   1.000
_cell.length_b   1.000
_cell.length_c   1.000
_cell.angle_alpha   90.00
_cell.angle_beta   90.00
_cell.angle_gamma   90.00
#
_symmetry.space_group_name_H-M   'P 1'
#
loop_
_entity.id
_entity.type
_entity.pdbx_description
1 polymer ?
#
loop_
_entity_poly.entity_id
_entity_poly.type
_entity_poly.pdbx_seq_one_letter_code
_entity_poly.pdbx_strand_id
1 'polypeptide(L)'
;MKYLVAHRKAADDPGFPGPNGGAPRLDAVHAAWMVAVLFYVIAAFHAALVLGAPWGALTQGGGGSGPLAASGRIAAAVSCVISVVMANAILARIGRGPLGVRPSRLATVLAWFTMVYAVIAVILNLITRSSAERALGAPVSLVLLGLITW
;
A
#
# COMPACT_ATOMS: atom_id res chain seq x y z
N MET A 1 21.46 -37.16 23.62
CA MET A 1 20.82 -36.63 24.85
C MET A 1 21.08 -35.14 25.06
N LYS A 2 22.29 -34.61 24.81
CA LYS A 2 22.63 -33.17 24.95
C LYS A 2 21.82 -32.23 24.03
N TYR A 3 21.45 -32.64 22.83
CA TYR A 3 20.68 -31.82 21.86
C TYR A 3 19.21 -31.61 22.28
N LEU A 4 18.59 -32.58 22.91
CA LEU A 4 17.20 -32.46 23.41
C LEU A 4 17.09 -31.49 24.60
N VAL A 5 18.12 -31.42 25.46
CA VAL A 5 18.15 -30.48 26.59
C VAL A 5 18.37 -29.06 26.14
N ALA A 6 19.21 -28.85 25.10
CA ALA A 6 19.44 -27.52 24.53
C ALA A 6 18.16 -26.92 23.85
N HIS A 7 17.40 -27.75 23.14
CA HIS A 7 16.13 -27.33 22.55
C HIS A 7 15.07 -27.00 23.59
N ARG A 8 15.03 -27.75 24.71
CA ARG A 8 14.06 -27.47 25.78
C ARG A 8 14.39 -26.17 26.51
N LYS A 9 15.68 -25.89 26.75
CA LYS A 9 16.12 -24.69 27.43
C LYS A 9 15.90 -23.44 26.59
N ALA A 10 16.00 -23.54 25.23
CA ALA A 10 15.67 -22.47 24.31
C ALA A 10 14.16 -22.18 24.20
N ALA A 11 13.32 -23.19 24.40
CA ALA A 11 11.86 -23.03 24.39
C ALA A 11 11.31 -22.34 25.65
N ASP A 12 12.04 -22.44 26.77
CA ASP A 12 11.64 -21.87 28.06
C ASP A 12 12.26 -20.47 28.30
N ASP A 13 13.06 -19.94 27.35
CA ASP A 13 13.61 -18.59 27.40
C ASP A 13 12.56 -17.58 26.97
N PRO A 14 12.08 -16.66 27.85
CA PRO A 14 11.08 -15.65 27.51
C PRO A 14 11.54 -14.65 26.45
N GLY A 15 12.82 -14.61 26.13
CA GLY A 15 13.40 -13.82 25.02
C GLY A 15 13.53 -14.59 23.70
N PHE A 16 13.28 -15.91 23.71
CA PHE A 16 13.35 -16.70 22.47
C PHE A 16 12.00 -16.65 21.76
N PRO A 17 11.93 -16.21 20.49
CA PRO A 17 10.68 -16.26 19.73
C PRO A 17 10.26 -17.74 19.66
N GLY A 18 9.15 -18.07 20.33
CA GLY A 18 8.57 -19.40 20.31
C GLY A 18 8.31 -19.88 18.88
N PRO A 19 7.99 -21.18 18.68
CA PRO A 19 7.76 -21.75 17.35
C PRO A 19 6.67 -21.05 16.54
N ASN A 20 5.87 -20.19 17.17
CA ASN A 20 4.88 -19.31 16.53
C ASN A 20 5.37 -17.85 16.37
N GLY A 21 6.59 -17.55 16.77
CA GLY A 21 7.20 -16.23 16.67
C GLY A 21 7.70 -15.97 15.26
N GLY A 22 6.84 -15.47 14.39
CA GLY A 22 7.32 -14.91 13.14
C GLY A 22 6.53 -15.16 11.87
N ALA A 23 5.65 -16.15 11.79
CA ALA A 23 4.79 -16.27 10.61
C ALA A 23 3.63 -15.25 10.73
N PRO A 24 3.45 -14.33 9.76
CA PRO A 24 2.29 -13.45 9.76
C PRO A 24 1.02 -14.30 9.75
N ARG A 25 0.01 -13.88 10.51
CA ARG A 25 -1.30 -14.54 10.49
C ARG A 25 -1.82 -14.57 9.06
N LEU A 26 -2.48 -15.64 8.63
CA LEU A 26 -3.01 -15.78 7.28
C LEU A 26 -3.88 -14.57 6.88
N ASP A 27 -4.66 -14.04 7.83
CA ASP A 27 -5.47 -12.85 7.62
C ASP A 27 -4.63 -11.61 7.28
N ALA A 28 -3.51 -11.40 7.97
CA ALA A 28 -2.59 -10.29 7.70
C ALA A 28 -1.90 -10.45 6.33
N VAL A 29 -1.62 -11.68 5.90
CA VAL A 29 -1.07 -11.95 4.56
C VAL A 29 -2.10 -11.58 3.48
N HIS A 30 -3.36 -11.99 3.64
CA HIS A 30 -4.42 -11.64 2.71
C HIS A 30 -4.66 -10.13 2.66
N ALA A 31 -4.74 -9.46 3.82
CA ALA A 31 -4.89 -8.01 3.88
C ALA A 31 -3.74 -7.29 3.16
N ALA A 32 -2.49 -7.72 3.37
CA ALA A 32 -1.33 -7.14 2.70
C ALA A 32 -1.39 -7.31 1.17
N TRP A 33 -1.85 -8.47 0.68
CA TRP A 33 -2.05 -8.68 -0.76
C TRP A 33 -3.18 -7.81 -1.31
N MET A 34 -4.29 -7.66 -0.59
CA MET A 34 -5.40 -6.78 -1.00
C MET A 34 -4.95 -5.33 -1.09
N VAL A 35 -4.19 -4.83 -0.10
CA VAL A 35 -3.58 -3.49 -0.13
C VAL A 35 -2.66 -3.33 -1.33
N ALA A 36 -1.78 -4.31 -1.58
CA ALA A 36 -0.84 -4.23 -2.69
C ALA A 36 -1.55 -4.24 -4.05
N VAL A 37 -2.55 -5.11 -4.24
CA VAL A 37 -3.38 -5.15 -5.45
C VAL A 37 -4.08 -3.81 -5.66
N LEU A 38 -4.66 -3.23 -4.61
CA LEU A 38 -5.33 -1.94 -4.72
C LEU A 38 -4.36 -0.83 -5.14
N PHE A 39 -3.14 -0.79 -4.58
CA PHE A 39 -2.11 0.15 -5.02
C PHE A 39 -1.65 -0.10 -6.46
N TYR A 40 -1.56 -1.35 -6.92
CA TYR A 40 -1.25 -1.62 -8.32
C TYR A 40 -2.38 -1.17 -9.27
N VAL A 41 -3.65 -1.30 -8.86
CA VAL A 41 -4.79 -0.75 -9.61
C VAL A 41 -4.71 0.77 -9.67
N ILE A 42 -4.40 1.44 -8.55
CA ILE A 42 -4.18 2.89 -8.50
C ILE A 42 -3.00 3.29 -9.41
N ALA A 43 -1.90 2.54 -9.41
CA ALA A 43 -0.76 2.78 -10.28
C ALA A 43 -1.14 2.64 -11.76
N ALA A 44 -1.91 1.61 -12.13
CA ALA A 44 -2.39 1.40 -13.48
C ALA A 44 -3.32 2.55 -13.94
N PHE A 45 -4.20 3.04 -13.07
CA PHE A 45 -5.02 4.22 -13.33
C PHE A 45 -4.15 5.46 -13.63
N HIS A 46 -3.14 5.72 -12.80
CA HIS A 46 -2.24 6.85 -13.02
C HIS A 46 -1.38 6.67 -14.27
N ALA A 47 -0.93 5.46 -14.59
CA ALA A 47 -0.23 5.18 -15.83
C ALA A 47 -1.11 5.47 -17.07
N ALA A 48 -2.39 5.09 -17.02
CA ALA A 48 -3.34 5.43 -18.09
C ALA A 48 -3.49 6.95 -18.26
N LEU A 49 -3.55 7.72 -17.17
CA LEU A 49 -3.59 9.19 -17.21
C LEU A 49 -2.32 9.77 -17.86
N VAL A 50 -1.14 9.24 -17.54
CA VAL A 50 0.14 9.62 -18.17
C VAL A 50 0.08 9.36 -19.67
N LEU A 51 -0.50 8.26 -20.09
CA LEU A 51 -0.65 7.88 -21.51
C LEU A 51 -1.75 8.67 -22.24
N GLY A 52 -2.51 9.51 -21.52
CA GLY A 52 -3.49 10.40 -22.12
C GLY A 52 -4.93 9.91 -22.01
N ALA A 53 -5.24 9.00 -21.10
CA ALA A 53 -6.64 8.62 -20.84
C ALA A 53 -7.49 9.85 -20.49
N PRO A 54 -8.73 9.96 -21.03
CA PRO A 54 -9.58 11.15 -20.87
C PRO A 54 -10.33 11.11 -19.52
N TRP A 55 -9.62 10.84 -18.42
CA TRP A 55 -10.20 10.68 -17.09
C TRP A 55 -9.82 11.80 -16.12
N GLY A 56 -9.49 12.99 -16.65
CA GLY A 56 -9.11 14.15 -15.83
C GLY A 56 -10.15 14.54 -14.79
N ALA A 57 -11.43 14.30 -15.05
CA ALA A 57 -12.52 14.54 -14.09
C ALA A 57 -12.46 13.68 -12.83
N LEU A 58 -11.77 12.54 -12.88
CA LEU A 58 -11.67 11.56 -11.78
C LEU A 58 -10.46 11.81 -10.86
N THR A 59 -9.69 12.87 -11.08
CA THR A 59 -8.44 13.12 -10.37
C THR A 59 -8.10 14.61 -10.32
N GLN A 60 -7.17 14.99 -9.43
CA GLN A 60 -6.58 16.34 -9.33
C GLN A 60 -7.62 17.47 -9.20
N GLY A 61 -8.69 17.24 -8.47
CA GLY A 61 -9.75 18.22 -8.24
C GLY A 61 -10.75 18.32 -9.39
N GLY A 62 -10.69 17.40 -10.38
CA GLY A 62 -11.63 17.35 -11.50
C GLY A 62 -11.42 18.46 -12.54
N GLY A 63 -10.17 18.79 -12.83
CA GLY A 63 -9.77 19.92 -13.67
C GLY A 63 -10.18 19.88 -15.15
N GLY A 64 -10.96 18.88 -15.58
CA GLY A 64 -11.48 18.76 -16.95
C GLY A 64 -11.95 17.37 -17.30
N SER A 65 -12.81 17.24 -18.31
CA SER A 65 -13.39 15.98 -18.78
C SER A 65 -12.52 15.24 -19.81
N GLY A 66 -11.34 15.78 -20.15
CA GLY A 66 -10.44 15.24 -21.15
C GLY A 66 -9.12 14.70 -20.57
N PRO A 67 -8.11 14.46 -21.44
CA PRO A 67 -6.77 14.15 -21.01
C PRO A 67 -6.16 15.25 -20.14
N LEU A 68 -5.33 14.85 -19.17
CA LEU A 68 -4.63 15.81 -18.31
C LEU A 68 -3.64 16.68 -19.11
N ALA A 69 -3.49 17.94 -18.72
CA ALA A 69 -2.41 18.81 -19.17
C ALA A 69 -1.04 18.24 -18.76
N ALA A 70 0.04 18.73 -19.33
CA ALA A 70 1.39 18.23 -19.10
C ALA A 70 1.77 18.18 -17.62
N SER A 71 1.46 19.23 -16.84
CA SER A 71 1.70 19.25 -15.38
C SER A 71 0.92 18.17 -14.63
N GLY A 72 -0.34 17.96 -15.00
CA GLY A 72 -1.17 16.91 -14.42
C GLY A 72 -0.66 15.52 -14.76
N ARG A 73 -0.13 15.29 -15.95
CA ARG A 73 0.49 14.03 -16.35
C ARG A 73 1.78 13.76 -15.56
N ILE A 74 2.58 14.79 -15.29
CA ILE A 74 3.76 14.66 -14.42
C ILE A 74 3.33 14.25 -13.00
N ALA A 75 2.33 14.91 -12.44
CA ALA A 75 1.79 14.53 -11.12
C ALA A 75 1.26 13.09 -11.11
N ALA A 76 0.57 12.68 -12.17
CA ALA A 76 0.12 11.29 -12.32
C ALA A 76 1.30 10.30 -12.40
N ALA A 77 2.39 10.64 -13.11
CA ALA A 77 3.58 9.80 -13.17
C ALA A 77 4.22 9.62 -11.78
N VAL A 78 4.34 10.69 -11.01
CA VAL A 78 4.82 10.62 -9.62
C VAL A 78 3.91 9.76 -8.77
N SER A 79 2.58 9.92 -8.86
CA SER A 79 1.60 9.11 -8.12
C SER A 79 1.66 7.63 -8.51
N CYS A 80 1.90 7.32 -9.78
CA CYS A 80 2.11 5.95 -10.26
C CYS A 80 3.31 5.31 -9.57
N VAL A 81 4.47 5.97 -9.57
CA VAL A 81 5.70 5.48 -8.93
C VAL A 81 5.49 5.29 -7.42
N ILE A 82 4.90 6.27 -6.74
CA ILE A 82 4.60 6.19 -5.31
C ILE A 82 3.72 4.97 -5.01
N SER A 83 2.66 4.74 -5.79
CA SER A 83 1.75 3.61 -5.60
C SER A 83 2.47 2.26 -5.75
N VAL A 84 3.34 2.13 -6.76
CA VAL A 84 4.17 0.91 -6.94
C VAL A 84 5.12 0.70 -5.75
N VAL A 85 5.77 1.76 -5.27
CA VAL A 85 6.68 1.67 -4.11
C VAL A 85 5.92 1.23 -2.87
N MET A 86 4.73 1.80 -2.61
CA MET A 86 3.90 1.44 -1.46
C MET A 86 3.39 0.00 -1.52
N ALA A 87 2.94 -0.48 -2.68
CA ALA A 87 2.56 -1.87 -2.89
C ALA A 87 3.71 -2.82 -2.50
N ASN A 88 4.91 -2.54 -3.01
CA ASN A 88 6.08 -3.37 -2.73
C ASN A 88 6.55 -3.26 -1.27
N ALA A 89 6.42 -2.11 -0.63
CA ALA A 89 6.75 -1.93 0.79
C ALA A 89 5.86 -2.79 1.70
N ILE A 90 4.56 -2.82 1.43
CA ILE A 90 3.62 -3.66 2.17
C ILE A 90 3.94 -5.15 1.99
N LEU A 91 4.18 -5.60 0.75
CA LEU A 91 4.54 -7.00 0.47
C LEU A 91 5.88 -7.39 1.09
N ALA A 92 6.86 -6.49 1.12
CA ALA A 92 8.14 -6.72 1.76
C ALA A 92 8.01 -6.94 3.29
N ARG A 93 7.03 -6.31 3.94
CA ARG A 93 6.74 -6.51 5.38
C ARG A 93 6.36 -7.95 5.72
N ILE A 94 5.69 -8.63 4.81
CA ILE A 94 5.29 -10.04 4.97
C ILE A 94 6.27 -11.02 4.32
N GLY A 95 7.45 -10.54 3.90
CA GLY A 95 8.47 -11.35 3.23
C GLY A 95 8.06 -11.82 1.83
N ARG A 96 7.12 -11.14 1.20
CA ARG A 96 6.57 -11.43 -0.14
C ARG A 96 6.77 -10.22 -1.05
N GLY A 97 6.71 -10.45 -2.35
CA GLY A 97 6.71 -9.38 -3.34
C GLY A 97 7.53 -9.74 -4.57
N PRO A 98 7.22 -9.15 -5.74
CA PRO A 98 7.85 -9.46 -7.02
C PRO A 98 9.34 -9.03 -7.07
N LEU A 99 9.75 -8.10 -6.22
CA LEU A 99 11.12 -7.61 -6.16
C LEU A 99 12.01 -8.38 -5.18
N GLY A 100 11.52 -9.45 -4.55
CA GLY A 100 12.28 -10.24 -3.59
C GLY A 100 12.80 -9.43 -2.38
N VAL A 101 12.22 -8.28 -2.11
CA VAL A 101 12.66 -7.38 -1.04
C VAL A 101 12.38 -8.04 0.30
N ARG A 102 13.44 -8.28 1.07
CA ARG A 102 13.33 -8.87 2.42
C ARG A 102 12.77 -7.83 3.40
N PRO A 103 12.12 -8.30 4.50
CA PRO A 103 11.73 -7.41 5.60
C PRO A 103 12.94 -6.61 6.06
N SER A 104 12.83 -5.29 6.06
CA SER A 104 13.91 -4.38 6.39
C SER A 104 13.37 -3.18 7.16
N ARG A 105 14.25 -2.42 7.81
CA ARG A 105 13.88 -1.14 8.43
C ARG A 105 13.25 -0.19 7.41
N LEU A 106 13.78 -0.16 6.19
CA LEU A 106 13.22 0.64 5.11
C LEU A 106 11.79 0.23 4.77
N ALA A 107 11.52 -1.07 4.61
CA ALA A 107 10.17 -1.57 4.36
C ALA A 107 9.21 -1.19 5.50
N THR A 108 9.68 -1.21 6.75
CA THR A 108 8.90 -0.76 7.90
C THR A 108 8.57 0.73 7.82
N VAL A 109 9.55 1.57 7.56
CA VAL A 109 9.36 3.02 7.42
C VAL A 109 8.40 3.33 6.28
N LEU A 110 8.57 2.70 5.11
CA LEU A 110 7.70 2.88 3.96
C LEU A 110 6.26 2.41 4.25
N ALA A 111 6.07 1.34 5.04
CA ALA A 111 4.74 0.90 5.45
C ALA A 111 4.04 1.94 6.35
N TRP A 112 4.77 2.59 7.26
CA TRP A 112 4.22 3.71 8.04
C TRP A 112 3.88 4.90 7.15
N PHE A 113 4.72 5.22 6.17
CA PHE A 113 4.40 6.24 5.15
C PHE A 113 3.14 5.88 4.37
N THR A 114 2.94 4.59 4.05
CA THR A 114 1.72 4.14 3.37
C THR A 114 0.47 4.41 4.21
N MET A 115 0.55 4.21 5.53
CA MET A 115 -0.55 4.53 6.45
C MET A 115 -0.86 6.03 6.47
N VAL A 116 0.17 6.88 6.62
CA VAL A 116 0.00 8.34 6.59
C VAL A 116 -0.57 8.79 5.25
N TYR A 117 -0.07 8.25 4.15
CA TYR A 117 -0.59 8.52 2.80
C TYR A 117 -2.08 8.15 2.68
N ALA A 118 -2.49 6.99 3.20
CA ALA A 118 -3.88 6.56 3.16
C ALA A 118 -4.80 7.53 3.93
N VAL A 119 -4.38 8.01 5.10
CA VAL A 119 -5.13 9.02 5.86
C VAL A 119 -5.27 10.32 5.06
N ILE A 120 -4.17 10.82 4.49
CA ILE A 120 -4.18 12.02 3.65
C ILE A 120 -5.08 11.82 2.42
N ALA A 121 -4.99 10.65 1.77
CA ALA A 121 -5.81 10.32 0.61
C ALA A 121 -7.32 10.34 0.97
N VAL A 122 -7.71 9.78 2.12
CA VAL A 122 -9.11 9.87 2.59
C VAL A 122 -9.54 11.31 2.73
N ILE A 123 -8.75 12.15 3.42
CA ILE A 123 -9.09 13.56 3.64
C ILE A 123 -9.23 14.28 2.29
N LEU A 124 -8.24 14.16 1.40
CA LEU A 124 -8.26 14.85 0.11
C LEU A 124 -9.42 14.39 -0.78
N ASN A 125 -9.73 13.09 -0.79
CA ASN A 125 -10.86 12.57 -1.57
C ASN A 125 -12.22 12.98 -0.99
N LEU A 126 -12.33 13.23 0.32
CA LEU A 126 -13.57 13.72 0.93
C LEU A 126 -13.80 15.22 0.67
N ILE A 127 -12.73 16.02 0.64
CA ILE A 127 -12.82 17.48 0.46
C ILE A 127 -12.70 17.94 -1.01
N THR A 128 -12.38 17.03 -1.95
CA THR A 128 -12.28 17.38 -3.36
C THR A 128 -13.56 18.04 -3.88
N ARG A 129 -13.41 19.01 -4.76
CA ARG A 129 -14.53 19.71 -5.42
C ARG A 129 -15.21 18.87 -6.50
N SER A 130 -14.50 17.89 -7.06
CA SER A 130 -15.04 16.98 -8.07
C SER A 130 -15.94 15.92 -7.44
N SER A 131 -17.22 15.91 -7.80
CA SER A 131 -18.14 14.86 -7.37
C SER A 131 -17.75 13.49 -7.92
N ALA A 132 -17.21 13.43 -9.14
CA ALA A 132 -16.76 12.20 -9.78
C ALA A 132 -15.51 11.62 -9.09
N GLU A 133 -14.53 12.48 -8.77
CA GLU A 133 -13.34 12.08 -7.99
C GLU A 133 -13.73 11.62 -6.58
N ARG A 134 -14.63 12.34 -5.90
CA ARG A 134 -15.12 11.97 -4.58
C ARG A 134 -15.84 10.62 -4.59
N ALA A 135 -16.71 10.39 -5.58
CA ALA A 135 -17.48 9.15 -5.69
C ALA A 135 -16.59 7.92 -5.90
N LEU A 136 -15.46 8.07 -6.59
CA LEU A 136 -14.50 6.99 -6.81
C LEU A 136 -13.41 6.95 -5.73
N GLY A 137 -12.78 8.07 -5.45
CA GLY A 137 -11.60 8.17 -4.60
C GLY A 137 -11.90 7.95 -3.12
N ALA A 138 -13.01 8.48 -2.60
CA ALA A 138 -13.32 8.36 -1.18
C ALA A 138 -13.55 6.90 -0.75
N PRO A 139 -14.39 6.08 -1.41
CA PRO A 139 -14.55 4.68 -1.02
C PRO A 139 -13.25 3.87 -1.20
N VAL A 140 -12.48 4.12 -2.26
CA VAL A 140 -11.20 3.42 -2.49
C VAL A 140 -10.21 3.73 -1.36
N SER A 141 -10.05 5.00 -0.99
CA SER A 141 -9.13 5.40 0.07
C SER A 141 -9.58 4.93 1.46
N LEU A 142 -10.89 4.87 1.74
CA LEU A 142 -11.44 4.31 2.98
C LEU A 142 -11.19 2.81 3.10
N VAL A 143 -11.41 2.05 2.03
CA VAL A 143 -11.10 0.61 1.99
C VAL A 143 -9.60 0.40 2.19
N LEU A 144 -8.76 1.17 1.52
CA LEU A 144 -7.31 1.10 1.66
C LEU A 144 -6.88 1.34 3.11
N LEU A 145 -7.38 2.41 3.74
CA LEU A 145 -7.09 2.73 5.14
C LEU A 145 -7.56 1.61 6.07
N GLY A 146 -8.77 1.10 5.88
CA GLY A 146 -9.30 -0.03 6.67
C GLY A 146 -8.44 -1.28 6.59
N LEU A 147 -7.95 -1.63 5.40
CA LEU A 147 -7.08 -2.79 5.20
C LEU A 147 -5.69 -2.61 5.81
N ILE A 148 -5.15 -1.37 5.81
CA ILE A 148 -3.82 -1.09 6.38
C ILE A 148 -3.85 -1.10 7.91
N THR A 149 -4.99 -0.73 8.51
CA THR A 149 -5.16 -0.64 9.98
C THR A 149 -5.59 -1.96 10.63
N TRP A 150 -6.05 -2.92 9.82
CA TRP A 150 -6.36 -4.28 10.29
C TRP A 150 -5.07 -5.03 10.66
#